data_8178e561a46df440b952da577c24cefa
#
_entry.id   8178e561a46df440b952da577c24cefa
#
_cell.length_a   1.000
_cell.length_b   1.000
_cell.length_c   1.000
_cell.angle_alpha   90.00
_cell.angle_beta   90.00
_cell.angle_gamma   90.00
#
_symmetry.space_group_name_H-M   'P 1'
#
loop_
_entity.id
_entity.type
_entity.pdbx_description
1 polymer ?
#
loop_
_entity_poly.entity_id
_entity_poly.type
_entity_poly.pdbx_seq_one_letter_code
_entity_poly.pdbx_strand_id
1 'polypeptide(L)'
;MGISPDAVCFYEDGAKYALEIKAPEAKAFIRYALEGGIPDEYKWQVVHYFVVIDTLQSLDFIVYNPELRDPRMRKRIITVSRSDLADDIEKAENALVVFREEWIETLEKLTKIV
;
A
#
# COMPACT_ATOMS: atom_id res chain seq x y z
N MET A 1 -13.66 4.41 -0.56
CA MET A 1 -12.34 4.40 -1.21
C MET A 1 -12.07 3.05 -1.82
N GLY A 2 -11.70 3.05 -3.08
CA GLY A 2 -11.26 1.84 -3.77
C GLY A 2 -9.76 1.66 -3.64
N ILE A 3 -9.33 0.41 -3.53
CA ILE A 3 -7.94 0.01 -3.67
C ILE A 3 -7.88 -1.10 -4.71
N SER A 4 -6.75 -1.21 -5.39
CA SER A 4 -6.59 -2.22 -6.42
C SER A 4 -5.16 -2.78 -6.38
N PRO A 5 -4.86 -3.67 -5.42
CA PRO A 5 -3.60 -4.42 -5.48
C PRO A 5 -3.61 -5.33 -6.71
N ASP A 6 -2.44 -5.65 -7.23
CA ASP A 6 -2.33 -6.47 -8.45
C ASP A 6 -2.86 -7.90 -8.23
N ALA A 7 -2.68 -8.44 -7.04
CA ALA A 7 -3.26 -9.74 -6.68
C ALA A 7 -3.52 -9.83 -5.19
N VAL A 8 -4.56 -10.57 -4.82
CA VAL A 8 -4.90 -10.86 -3.42
C VAL A 8 -5.24 -12.34 -3.33
N CYS A 9 -4.61 -13.04 -2.38
CA CYS A 9 -4.93 -14.42 -2.07
C CYS A 9 -5.94 -14.47 -0.94
N PHE A 10 -7.07 -15.12 -1.18
CA PHE A 10 -8.14 -15.28 -0.22
C PHE A 10 -8.15 -16.71 0.34
N TYR A 11 -8.37 -16.81 1.63
CA TYR A 11 -8.60 -18.06 2.34
C TYR A 11 -10.01 -18.03 2.93
N GLU A 12 -10.47 -19.13 3.54
CA GLU A 12 -11.81 -19.22 4.11
C GLU A 12 -12.11 -18.12 5.13
N ASP A 13 -11.09 -17.63 5.82
CA ASP A 13 -11.20 -16.58 6.85
C ASP A 13 -10.84 -15.18 6.34
N GLY A 14 -10.78 -14.98 5.03
CA GLY A 14 -10.54 -13.68 4.41
C GLY A 14 -9.22 -13.57 3.65
N ALA A 15 -8.88 -12.35 3.20
CA ALA A 15 -7.65 -12.08 2.47
C ALA A 15 -6.45 -12.11 3.42
N LYS A 16 -5.41 -12.86 3.06
CA LYS A 16 -4.21 -13.03 3.88
C LYS A 16 -2.95 -12.40 3.29
N TYR A 17 -2.90 -12.28 1.98
CA TYR A 17 -1.67 -12.00 1.26
C TYR A 17 -1.97 -11.22 -0.01
N ALA A 18 -1.20 -10.18 -0.26
CA ALA A 18 -1.34 -9.36 -1.48
C ALA A 18 -0.01 -9.18 -2.19
N LEU A 19 -0.11 -8.88 -3.48
CA LEU A 19 1.03 -8.54 -4.34
C LEU A 19 0.81 -7.16 -4.94
N GLU A 20 1.87 -6.37 -4.97
CA GLU A 20 1.93 -5.11 -5.71
C GLU A 20 3.18 -5.11 -6.57
N ILE A 21 3.02 -4.93 -7.88
CA ILE A 21 4.11 -5.00 -8.85
C ILE A 21 4.35 -3.61 -9.44
N LYS A 22 5.58 -3.14 -9.40
CA LYS A 22 6.00 -1.89 -10.04
C LYS A 22 7.15 -2.18 -11.00
N ALA A 23 7.10 -1.56 -12.17
CA ALA A 23 8.11 -1.71 -13.21
C ALA A 23 8.76 -0.35 -13.51
N PRO A 24 9.56 0.19 -12.57
CA PRO A 24 10.20 1.50 -12.75
C PRO A 24 11.31 1.44 -13.77
N GLU A 25 11.69 2.61 -14.29
CA GLU A 25 12.87 2.74 -15.14
C GLU A 25 14.14 2.34 -14.36
N ALA A 26 15.21 1.99 -15.08
CA ALA A 26 16.44 1.47 -14.48
C ALA A 26 17.00 2.36 -13.37
N LYS A 27 17.01 3.69 -13.57
CA LYS A 27 17.50 4.64 -12.56
C LYS A 27 16.72 4.56 -11.25
N ALA A 28 15.40 4.53 -11.32
CA ALA A 28 14.55 4.42 -10.15
C ALA A 28 14.68 3.05 -9.50
N PHE A 29 14.77 2.00 -10.30
CA PHE A 29 14.97 0.63 -9.79
C PHE A 29 16.26 0.54 -8.95
N ILE A 30 17.37 1.08 -9.48
CA ILE A 30 18.66 1.08 -8.77
C ILE A 30 18.57 1.84 -7.46
N ARG A 31 17.90 3.00 -7.46
CA ARG A 31 17.67 3.78 -6.24
C ARG A 31 16.90 2.98 -5.20
N TYR A 32 15.81 2.31 -5.59
CA TYR A 32 15.02 1.49 -4.70
C TYR A 32 15.82 0.32 -4.13
N ALA A 33 16.66 -0.29 -4.97
CA ALA A 33 17.52 -1.38 -4.53
C ALA A 33 18.55 -0.94 -3.49
N LEU A 34 19.10 0.27 -3.62
CA LEU A 34 20.08 0.82 -2.68
C LEU A 34 19.46 1.28 -1.37
N GLU A 35 18.27 1.89 -1.43
CA GLU A 35 17.56 2.36 -0.24
C GLU A 35 17.02 1.21 0.61
N GLY A 36 16.64 0.10 -0.02
CA GLY A 36 15.96 -1.01 0.63
C GLY A 36 14.55 -0.61 1.07
N GLY A 37 13.77 -1.56 1.56
CA GLY A 37 12.41 -1.28 2.01
C GLY A 37 11.47 -0.79 0.91
N ILE A 38 10.23 -0.45 1.28
CA ILE A 38 9.26 0.09 0.34
C ILE A 38 9.62 1.55 0.04
N PRO A 39 9.69 1.96 -1.25
CA PRO A 39 9.95 3.35 -1.59
C PRO A 39 8.91 4.29 -0.96
N ASP A 40 9.36 5.45 -0.47
CA ASP A 40 8.51 6.43 0.22
C ASP A 40 7.28 6.83 -0.61
N GLU A 41 7.45 6.94 -1.93
CA GLU A 41 6.36 7.31 -2.83
C GLU A 41 5.22 6.30 -2.89
N TYR A 42 5.46 5.05 -2.50
CA TYR A 42 4.46 3.97 -2.49
C TYR A 42 4.04 3.54 -1.09
N LYS A 43 4.69 4.07 -0.06
CA LYS A 43 4.45 3.64 1.33
C LYS A 43 2.99 3.76 1.73
N TRP A 44 2.36 4.91 1.47
CA TRP A 44 0.98 5.13 1.89
C TRP A 44 -0.02 4.32 1.07
N GLN A 45 0.28 4.01 -0.19
CA GLN A 45 -0.52 3.07 -0.98
C GLN A 45 -0.55 1.69 -0.31
N VAL A 46 0.62 1.21 0.12
CA VAL A 46 0.74 -0.08 0.81
C VAL A 46 0.01 -0.06 2.15
N VAL A 47 0.18 0.98 2.94
CA VAL A 47 -0.53 1.16 4.21
C VAL A 47 -2.04 1.11 4.00
N HIS A 48 -2.55 1.77 2.96
CA HIS A 48 -3.96 1.76 2.60
C HIS A 48 -4.51 0.35 2.33
N TYR A 49 -3.73 -0.51 1.69
CA TYR A 49 -4.16 -1.89 1.47
C TYR A 49 -4.44 -2.61 2.79
N PHE A 50 -3.59 -2.40 3.80
CA PHE A 50 -3.79 -2.98 5.13
C PHE A 50 -4.97 -2.37 5.88
N VAL A 51 -5.26 -1.09 5.65
CA VAL A 51 -6.41 -0.42 6.26
C VAL A 51 -7.72 -0.94 5.68
N VAL A 52 -7.80 -1.03 4.35
CA VAL A 52 -9.05 -1.42 3.65
C VAL A 52 -9.30 -2.92 3.76
N ILE A 53 -8.24 -3.73 3.68
CA ILE A 53 -8.34 -5.18 3.80
C ILE A 53 -7.88 -5.56 5.22
N ASP A 54 -8.81 -5.56 6.16
CA ASP A 54 -8.49 -5.75 7.58
C ASP A 54 -7.92 -7.12 7.92
N THR A 55 -8.16 -8.13 7.10
CA THR A 55 -7.61 -9.48 7.26
C THR A 55 -6.24 -9.67 6.63
N LEU A 56 -5.75 -8.68 5.89
CA LEU A 56 -4.45 -8.77 5.20
C LEU A 56 -3.31 -8.86 6.22
N GLN A 57 -2.50 -9.90 6.13
CA GLN A 57 -1.38 -10.13 7.05
C GLN A 57 -0.03 -9.72 6.47
N SER A 58 0.15 -9.89 5.17
CA SER A 58 1.41 -9.56 4.51
C SER A 58 1.20 -9.10 3.08
N LEU A 59 2.19 -8.38 2.57
CA LEU A 59 2.21 -7.91 1.18
C LEU A 59 3.63 -8.05 0.64
N ASP A 60 3.74 -8.58 -0.57
CA ASP A 60 4.97 -8.54 -1.34
C ASP A 60 4.92 -7.36 -2.32
N PHE A 61 5.86 -6.46 -2.14
CA PHE A 61 6.09 -5.35 -3.05
C PHE A 61 7.23 -5.75 -3.98
N ILE A 62 6.90 -5.92 -5.25
CA ILE A 62 7.84 -6.43 -6.26
C ILE A 62 8.20 -5.31 -7.21
N VAL A 63 9.48 -4.98 -7.29
CA VAL A 63 10.01 -4.09 -8.31
C VAL A 63 10.74 -4.91 -9.36
N TYR A 64 10.49 -4.61 -10.63
CA TYR A 64 10.97 -5.39 -11.74
C TYR A 64 11.44 -4.47 -12.87
N ASN A 65 12.63 -4.76 -13.41
CA ASN A 65 13.12 -4.07 -14.61
C ASN A 65 13.82 -5.08 -15.52
N PRO A 66 13.22 -5.44 -16.67
CA PRO A 66 13.76 -6.43 -17.58
C PRO A 66 14.97 -5.92 -18.40
N GLU A 67 15.22 -4.62 -18.41
CA GLU A 67 16.30 -4.01 -19.20
C GLU A 67 17.68 -4.18 -18.56
N LEU A 68 17.76 -4.53 -17.27
CA LEU A 68 19.03 -4.77 -16.62
C LEU A 68 19.68 -6.03 -17.18
N ARG A 69 20.99 -5.94 -17.43
CA ARG A 69 21.75 -7.03 -18.09
C ARG A 69 21.79 -8.30 -17.26
N ASP A 70 22.04 -8.17 -15.95
CA ASP A 70 22.13 -9.32 -15.07
C ASP A 70 20.72 -9.76 -14.65
N PRO A 71 20.27 -10.97 -15.05
CA PRO A 71 18.93 -11.45 -14.66
C PRO A 71 18.68 -11.47 -13.16
N ARG A 72 19.73 -11.64 -12.35
CA ARG A 72 19.62 -11.67 -10.89
C ARG A 72 19.25 -10.30 -10.32
N MET A 73 19.51 -9.22 -11.08
CA MET A 73 19.26 -7.85 -10.66
C MET A 73 17.96 -7.27 -11.21
N ARG A 74 17.19 -8.05 -11.99
CA ARG A 74 15.97 -7.57 -12.64
C ARG A 74 14.76 -7.50 -11.71
N LYS A 75 14.83 -8.14 -10.56
CA LYS A 75 13.69 -8.24 -9.65
C LYS A 75 14.14 -8.11 -8.19
N ARG A 76 13.38 -7.35 -7.42
CA ARG A 76 13.49 -7.33 -5.96
C ARG A 76 12.12 -7.53 -5.36
N ILE A 77 12.07 -8.32 -4.31
CA ILE A 77 10.84 -8.57 -3.54
C ILE A 77 11.04 -8.02 -2.14
N ILE A 78 10.15 -7.14 -1.72
CA ILE A 78 10.14 -6.58 -0.38
C ILE A 78 8.87 -7.05 0.29
N THR A 79 9.00 -7.89 1.30
CA THR A 79 7.87 -8.42 2.04
C THR A 79 7.66 -7.58 3.29
N VAL A 80 6.45 -7.08 3.49
CA VAL A 80 6.06 -6.39 4.71
C VAL A 80 4.87 -7.10 5.35
N SER A 81 4.88 -7.13 6.67
CA SER A 81 3.77 -7.67 7.46
C SER A 81 2.94 -6.54 8.05
N ARG A 82 1.73 -6.86 8.49
CA ARG A 82 0.88 -5.90 9.22
C ARG A 82 1.60 -5.34 10.45
N SER A 83 2.33 -6.18 11.16
CA SER A 83 3.06 -5.74 12.35
C SER A 83 4.19 -4.76 12.03
N ASP A 84 4.82 -4.88 10.85
CA ASP A 84 5.86 -3.94 10.42
C ASP A 84 5.32 -2.52 10.21
N LEU A 85 4.05 -2.41 9.86
CA LEU A 85 3.40 -1.14 9.53
C LEU A 85 2.34 -0.73 10.56
N ALA A 86 2.35 -1.34 11.74
CA ALA A 86 1.31 -1.14 12.75
C ALA A 86 1.08 0.34 13.10
N ASP A 87 2.14 1.10 13.31
CA ASP A 87 2.04 2.53 13.65
C ASP A 87 1.48 3.35 12.50
N ASP A 88 1.91 3.06 11.27
CA ASP A 88 1.43 3.77 10.07
C ASP A 88 -0.03 3.43 9.78
N ILE A 89 -0.43 2.18 10.01
CA ILE A 89 -1.83 1.74 9.87
C ILE A 89 -2.71 2.49 10.87
N GLU A 90 -2.29 2.59 12.12
CA GLU A 90 -3.02 3.33 13.15
C GLU A 90 -3.17 4.81 12.78
N LYS A 91 -2.10 5.44 12.32
CA LYS A 91 -2.16 6.84 11.84
C LYS A 91 -3.13 7.01 10.70
N ALA A 92 -3.14 6.11 9.73
CA ALA A 92 -4.04 6.16 8.59
C ALA A 92 -5.50 5.97 9.02
N GLU A 93 -5.77 5.03 9.91
CA GLU A 93 -7.11 4.80 10.46
C GLU A 93 -7.62 6.02 11.21
N ASN A 94 -6.79 6.64 12.06
CA ASN A 94 -7.14 7.85 12.78
C ASN A 94 -7.42 9.02 11.85
N ALA A 95 -6.61 9.19 10.80
CA ALA A 95 -6.82 10.23 9.80
C ALA A 95 -8.14 10.05 9.05
N LEU A 96 -8.53 8.81 8.75
CA LEU A 96 -9.82 8.50 8.12
C LEU A 96 -11.00 8.83 9.04
N VAL A 97 -10.88 8.56 10.33
CA VAL A 97 -11.93 8.91 11.32
C VAL A 97 -12.13 10.42 11.37
N VAL A 98 -11.05 11.19 11.47
CA VAL A 98 -11.11 12.67 11.49
C VAL A 98 -11.72 13.20 10.19
N PHE A 99 -11.27 12.70 9.04
CA PHE A 99 -11.80 13.09 7.73
C PHE A 99 -13.31 12.81 7.63
N ARG A 100 -13.74 11.64 8.11
CA ARG A 100 -15.15 11.24 8.10
C ARG A 100 -15.98 12.18 8.95
N GLU A 101 -15.51 12.54 10.13
CA GLU A 101 -16.21 13.48 11.04
C GLU A 101 -16.36 14.86 10.41
N GLU A 102 -15.28 15.39 9.83
CA GLU A 102 -15.29 16.66 9.13
C GLU A 102 -16.25 16.65 7.93
N TRP A 103 -16.26 15.55 7.19
CA TRP A 103 -17.13 15.38 6.04
C TRP A 103 -18.61 15.36 6.43
N ILE A 104 -18.96 14.65 7.50
CA ILE A 104 -20.32 14.61 8.04
C ILE A 104 -20.76 16.02 8.46
N GLU A 105 -19.93 16.75 9.19
CA GLU A 105 -20.18 18.12 9.61
C GLU A 105 -20.41 19.04 8.41
N THR A 106 -19.59 18.92 7.38
CA THR A 106 -19.74 19.69 6.14
C THR A 106 -21.06 19.40 5.44
N LEU A 107 -21.46 18.12 5.35
CA LEU A 107 -22.73 17.71 4.77
C LEU A 107 -23.93 18.30 5.55
N GLU A 108 -23.85 18.30 6.87
CA GLU A 108 -24.90 18.90 7.72
C GLU A 108 -25.07 20.39 7.45
N LYS A 109 -23.95 21.12 7.33
CA LYS A 109 -23.96 22.54 6.98
C LYS A 109 -24.57 22.80 5.61
N LEU A 110 -24.22 21.99 4.62
CA LEU A 110 -24.77 22.09 3.27
C LEU A 110 -26.29 21.82 3.26
N THR A 111 -26.75 20.85 4.03
CA THR A 111 -28.16 20.53 4.14
C THR A 111 -28.98 21.67 4.70
N LYS A 112 -28.43 22.44 5.64
CA LYS A 112 -29.10 23.62 6.23
C LYS A 112 -29.23 24.79 5.26
N ILE A 113 -28.37 24.86 4.26
CA ILE A 113 -28.40 25.94 3.26
C ILE A 113 -29.45 25.66 2.17
N VAL A 114 -29.71 24.39 1.90
CA VAL A 114 -30.69 23.95 0.91
C VAL A 114 -32.08 23.86 1.57
#